data_d22f74aa415d718a03ed64c32a82e733
#
_entry.id   d22f74aa415d718a03ed64c32a82e733
#
_cell.length_a   1.000
_cell.length_b   1.000
_cell.length_c   1.000
_cell.angle_alpha   90.00
_cell.angle_beta   90.00
_cell.angle_gamma   90.00
#
_symmetry.space_group_name_H-M   'P 1'
#
loop_
_entity.id
_entity.type
_entity.pdbx_description
1 polymer ?
#
loop_
_entity_poly.entity_id
_entity_poly.type
_entity_poly.pdbx_seq_one_letter_code
_entity_poly.pdbx_strand_id
1 'polypeptide(L)'
;FMRNKDFLYRSIDRAKPFLYHVIKELENRNLPYELALLPIVESGYQPYAHSPSKAAGIWQFIPPTAKEYKLTKNWWYDGRRDILNSTKAATHFLSDMHRHFKKDWLLAIASYNTGAGKVGRSMSKANYKIGRTSFWDLNLPRETEIYVPKLLALRDIMSNPGRYDIRLPK
;
A
#
# COMPACT_ATOMS: atom_id res chain seq x y z
N PHE A 1 5.10 14.09 4.93
CA PHE A 1 5.35 13.59 6.27
C PHE A 1 6.10 14.63 7.13
N MET A 2 7.21 15.16 6.66
CA MET A 2 8.02 16.11 7.46
C MET A 2 7.28 17.39 7.86
N ARG A 3 6.36 17.88 7.02
CA ARG A 3 5.51 19.03 7.34
C ARG A 3 4.37 18.70 8.32
N ASN A 4 4.11 17.43 8.59
CA ASN A 4 3.07 16.95 9.51
C ASN A 4 3.58 15.72 10.26
N LYS A 5 4.54 15.93 11.15
CA LYS A 5 5.09 14.88 12.03
C LYS A 5 4.02 14.25 12.91
N ASP A 6 3.04 15.05 13.35
CA ASP A 6 1.93 14.56 14.19
C ASP A 6 1.09 13.49 13.49
N PHE A 7 0.85 13.66 12.17
CA PHE A 7 0.18 12.61 11.39
C PHE A 7 0.99 11.32 11.41
N LEU A 8 2.31 11.41 11.23
CA LEU A 8 3.19 10.23 11.23
C LEU A 8 3.18 9.54 12.60
N TYR A 9 3.34 10.29 13.69
CA TYR A 9 3.30 9.73 15.05
C TYR A 9 1.96 9.06 15.36
N ARG A 10 0.84 9.72 15.07
CA ARG A 10 -0.49 9.11 15.23
C ARG A 10 -0.68 7.84 14.40
N SER A 11 -0.12 7.82 13.19
CA SER A 11 -0.21 6.62 12.33
C SER A 11 0.61 5.46 12.88
N ILE A 12 1.80 5.74 13.41
CA ILE A 12 2.66 4.76 14.07
C ILE A 12 1.97 4.21 15.32
N ASP A 13 1.40 5.08 16.16
CA ASP A 13 0.68 4.64 17.37
C ASP A 13 -0.51 3.76 17.04
N ARG A 14 -1.27 4.10 16.01
CA ARG A 14 -2.38 3.25 15.53
C ARG A 14 -1.92 1.91 14.94
N ALA A 15 -0.73 1.88 14.36
CA ALA A 15 -0.17 0.64 13.81
C ALA A 15 0.21 -0.38 14.89
N LYS A 16 0.63 0.06 16.08
CA LYS A 16 1.14 -0.80 17.16
C LYS A 16 0.31 -2.07 17.41
N PRO A 17 -1.01 -2.01 17.62
CA PRO A 17 -1.81 -3.21 17.90
C PRO A 17 -1.93 -4.16 16.71
N PHE A 18 -1.65 -3.70 15.50
CA PHE A 18 -1.86 -4.46 14.26
C PHE A 18 -0.56 -4.92 13.60
N LEU A 19 0.56 -4.24 13.91
CA LEU A 19 1.82 -4.39 13.19
C LEU A 19 2.33 -5.83 13.22
N TYR A 20 2.21 -6.51 14.36
CA TYR A 20 2.60 -7.93 14.48
C TYR A 20 1.90 -8.79 13.42
N HIS A 21 0.59 -8.63 13.26
CA HIS A 21 -0.19 -9.42 12.30
C HIS A 21 0.16 -9.07 10.85
N VAL A 22 0.40 -7.78 10.57
CA VAL A 22 0.82 -7.33 9.24
C VAL A 22 2.18 -7.90 8.87
N ILE A 23 3.17 -7.79 9.76
CA ILE A 23 4.53 -8.33 9.54
C ILE A 23 4.48 -9.85 9.37
N LYS A 24 3.73 -10.55 10.24
CA LYS A 24 3.61 -12.01 10.16
C LYS A 24 3.03 -12.49 8.83
N GLU A 25 2.06 -11.77 8.30
CA GLU A 25 1.47 -12.12 7.00
C GLU A 25 2.42 -11.80 5.83
N LEU A 26 3.22 -10.73 5.92
CA LEU A 26 4.28 -10.44 4.95
C LEU A 26 5.36 -11.54 4.96
N GLU A 27 5.81 -11.98 6.15
CA GLU A 27 6.74 -13.10 6.32
C GLU A 27 6.21 -14.39 5.68
N ASN A 28 4.97 -14.75 5.98
CA ASN A 28 4.33 -15.97 5.47
C ASN A 28 4.30 -16.03 3.93
N ARG A 29 4.40 -14.87 3.27
CA ARG A 29 4.41 -14.76 1.79
C ARG A 29 5.75 -14.38 1.21
N ASN A 30 6.79 -14.26 2.03
CA ASN A 30 8.11 -13.77 1.62
C ASN A 30 8.06 -12.41 0.92
N LEU A 31 7.27 -11.47 1.46
CA LEU A 31 7.11 -10.11 0.95
C LEU A 31 7.98 -9.12 1.74
N PRO A 32 8.42 -8.01 1.10
CA PRO A 32 9.19 -6.97 1.78
C PRO A 32 8.43 -6.35 2.96
N TYR A 33 9.11 -6.13 4.08
CA TYR A 33 8.53 -5.53 5.28
C TYR A 33 8.08 -4.08 5.06
N GLU A 34 8.69 -3.38 4.11
CA GLU A 34 8.33 -2.02 3.74
C GLU A 34 6.87 -1.89 3.30
N LEU A 35 6.25 -2.98 2.86
CA LEU A 35 4.82 -3.00 2.51
C LEU A 35 3.91 -2.78 3.74
N ALA A 36 4.42 -3.00 4.96
CA ALA A 36 3.71 -2.62 6.19
C ALA A 36 3.51 -1.09 6.32
N LEU A 37 4.21 -0.30 5.52
CA LEU A 37 4.06 1.15 5.48
C LEU A 37 2.89 1.62 4.59
N LEU A 38 2.37 0.75 3.72
CA LEU A 38 1.24 1.10 2.84
C LEU A 38 0.01 1.58 3.62
N PRO A 39 -0.43 0.94 4.71
CA PRO A 39 -1.56 1.44 5.50
C PRO A 39 -1.35 2.84 6.09
N ILE A 40 -0.10 3.28 6.31
CA ILE A 40 0.18 4.68 6.71
C ILE A 40 -0.21 5.62 5.57
N VAL A 41 0.17 5.28 4.34
CA VAL A 41 -0.12 6.09 3.15
C VAL A 41 -1.62 6.08 2.83
N GLU A 42 -2.29 4.93 2.99
CA GLU A 42 -3.69 4.71 2.65
C GLU A 42 -4.66 5.37 3.65
N SER A 43 -4.44 5.13 4.94
CA SER A 43 -5.43 5.47 5.97
C SER A 43 -4.84 6.04 7.26
N GLY A 44 -3.50 6.13 7.39
CA GLY A 44 -2.86 6.35 8.69
C GLY A 44 -3.18 5.26 9.70
N TYR A 45 -3.30 4.01 9.25
CA TYR A 45 -3.70 2.83 10.05
C TYR A 45 -5.05 2.99 10.76
N GLN A 46 -6.02 3.68 10.14
CA GLN A 46 -7.36 3.82 10.71
C GLN A 46 -8.29 2.68 10.25
N PRO A 47 -8.75 1.77 11.14
CA PRO A 47 -9.59 0.63 10.76
C PRO A 47 -10.94 1.05 10.17
N TYR A 48 -11.44 2.19 10.59
CA TYR A 48 -12.74 2.72 10.14
C TYR A 48 -12.63 3.75 9.03
N ALA A 49 -11.43 3.96 8.46
CA ALA A 49 -11.25 4.88 7.34
C ALA A 49 -12.17 4.51 6.17
N HIS A 50 -12.76 5.54 5.58
CA HIS A 50 -13.63 5.42 4.42
C HIS A 50 -13.37 6.58 3.47
N SER A 51 -13.24 6.29 2.17
CA SER A 51 -13.02 7.30 1.14
C SER A 51 -14.28 7.61 0.34
N PRO A 52 -14.33 8.74 -0.38
CA PRO A 52 -15.41 9.05 -1.32
C PRO A 52 -15.59 7.98 -2.40
N SER A 53 -14.51 7.30 -2.81
CA SER A 53 -14.55 6.17 -3.74
C SER A 53 -14.99 4.84 -3.10
N LYS A 54 -15.54 4.90 -1.87
CA LYS A 54 -16.01 3.74 -1.09
C LYS A 54 -14.92 2.74 -0.69
N ALA A 55 -13.65 3.16 -0.72
CA ALA A 55 -12.58 2.37 -0.14
C ALA A 55 -12.72 2.33 1.40
N ALA A 56 -12.32 1.24 2.05
CA ALA A 56 -12.50 1.07 3.49
C ALA A 56 -11.36 0.27 4.14
N GLY A 57 -11.17 0.52 5.45
CA GLY A 57 -10.21 -0.17 6.30
C GLY A 57 -8.80 0.38 6.18
N ILE A 58 -7.85 -0.25 6.90
CA ILE A 58 -6.45 0.22 6.90
C ILE A 58 -5.80 0.11 5.51
N TRP A 59 -6.22 -0.84 4.69
CA TRP A 59 -5.71 -1.14 3.35
C TRP A 59 -6.49 -0.44 2.23
N GLN A 60 -7.57 0.29 2.54
CA GLN A 60 -8.38 1.03 1.59
C GLN A 60 -8.86 0.23 0.37
N PHE A 61 -9.35 -1.00 0.61
CA PHE A 61 -9.95 -1.79 -0.45
C PHE A 61 -11.23 -1.15 -1.00
N ILE A 62 -11.29 -0.95 -2.31
CA ILE A 62 -12.53 -0.62 -3.02
C ILE A 62 -13.40 -1.89 -3.20
N PRO A 63 -14.74 -1.77 -3.30
CA PRO A 63 -15.63 -2.93 -3.36
C PRO A 63 -15.30 -3.97 -4.44
N PRO A 64 -14.95 -3.60 -5.69
CA PRO A 64 -14.61 -4.59 -6.72
C PRO A 64 -13.39 -5.44 -6.34
N THR A 65 -12.30 -4.80 -5.91
CA THR A 65 -11.08 -5.49 -5.50
C THR A 65 -11.30 -6.31 -4.23
N ALA A 66 -12.08 -5.80 -3.28
CA ALA A 66 -12.45 -6.54 -2.08
C ALA A 66 -13.16 -7.86 -2.43
N LYS A 67 -14.10 -7.84 -3.38
CA LYS A 67 -14.79 -9.03 -3.87
C LYS A 67 -13.85 -10.01 -4.54
N GLU A 68 -12.94 -9.54 -5.38
CA GLU A 68 -11.93 -10.35 -6.07
C GLU A 68 -11.06 -11.10 -5.08
N TYR A 69 -10.63 -10.44 -3.99
CA TYR A 69 -9.82 -11.02 -2.92
C TYR A 69 -10.65 -11.59 -1.76
N LYS A 70 -11.93 -11.92 -2.01
CA LYS A 70 -12.84 -12.65 -1.10
C LYS A 70 -13.08 -11.98 0.25
N LEU A 71 -12.97 -10.65 0.30
CA LEU A 71 -13.40 -9.87 1.46
C LEU A 71 -14.94 -9.76 1.45
N THR A 72 -15.58 -10.53 2.32
CA THR A 72 -17.03 -10.57 2.43
C THR A 72 -17.58 -9.31 3.07
N LYS A 73 -18.77 -8.90 2.65
CA LYS A 73 -19.52 -7.81 3.25
C LYS A 73 -20.98 -8.21 3.36
N ASN A 74 -21.57 -8.02 4.54
CA ASN A 74 -22.99 -8.14 4.78
C ASN A 74 -23.48 -6.98 5.63
N TRP A 75 -24.71 -7.07 6.19
CA TRP A 75 -25.30 -6.01 7.02
C TRP A 75 -24.48 -5.71 8.31
N TRP A 76 -23.86 -6.72 8.89
CA TRP A 76 -23.17 -6.64 10.18
C TRP A 76 -21.66 -6.61 10.06
N TYR A 77 -21.10 -7.01 8.94
CA TYR A 77 -19.67 -7.24 8.78
C TYR A 77 -19.16 -6.69 7.45
N ASP A 78 -18.03 -6.00 7.51
CA ASP A 78 -17.28 -5.59 6.34
C ASP A 78 -15.82 -6.06 6.47
N GLY A 79 -15.46 -7.12 5.76
CA GLY A 79 -14.14 -7.76 5.81
C GLY A 79 -12.98 -6.83 5.42
N ARG A 80 -13.25 -5.70 4.79
CA ARG A 80 -12.24 -4.68 4.49
C ARG A 80 -11.74 -3.97 5.76
N ARG A 81 -12.54 -3.97 6.82
CA ARG A 81 -12.23 -3.40 8.15
C ARG A 81 -11.66 -4.43 9.12
N ASP A 82 -11.80 -5.70 8.80
CA ASP A 82 -11.17 -6.80 9.53
C ASP A 82 -9.66 -6.79 9.23
N ILE A 83 -8.86 -6.58 10.26
CA ILE A 83 -7.41 -6.44 10.12
C ILE A 83 -6.75 -7.70 9.55
N LEU A 84 -7.15 -8.87 10.04
CA LEU A 84 -6.54 -10.14 9.63
C LEU A 84 -6.92 -10.47 8.19
N ASN A 85 -8.22 -10.40 7.87
CA ASN A 85 -8.71 -10.74 6.55
C ASN A 85 -8.27 -9.73 5.48
N SER A 86 -8.32 -8.43 5.79
CA SER A 86 -7.87 -7.41 4.84
C SER A 86 -6.35 -7.42 4.63
N THR A 87 -5.56 -7.77 5.65
CA THR A 87 -4.10 -7.94 5.49
C THR A 87 -3.79 -9.15 4.61
N LYS A 88 -4.44 -10.29 4.80
CA LYS A 88 -4.31 -11.45 3.90
C LYS A 88 -4.66 -11.10 2.46
N ALA A 89 -5.73 -10.36 2.25
CA ALA A 89 -6.15 -9.91 0.93
C ALA A 89 -5.12 -8.96 0.29
N ALA A 90 -4.61 -7.98 1.06
CA ALA A 90 -3.64 -7.01 0.58
C ALA A 90 -2.31 -7.65 0.19
N THR A 91 -1.78 -8.53 1.02
CA THR A 91 -0.54 -9.25 0.73
C THR A 91 -0.69 -10.19 -0.47
N HIS A 92 -1.86 -10.81 -0.64
CA HIS A 92 -2.18 -11.62 -1.83
C HIS A 92 -2.21 -10.73 -3.09
N PHE A 93 -2.95 -9.61 -3.04
CA PHE A 93 -3.01 -8.66 -4.14
C PHE A 93 -1.62 -8.14 -4.54
N LEU A 94 -0.81 -7.71 -3.58
CA LEU A 94 0.56 -7.23 -3.83
C LEU A 94 1.45 -8.33 -4.43
N SER A 95 1.33 -9.56 -3.95
CA SER A 95 2.04 -10.71 -4.52
C SER A 95 1.65 -10.98 -5.97
N ASP A 96 0.34 -10.91 -6.28
CA ASP A 96 -0.17 -11.10 -7.64
C ASP A 96 0.33 -9.99 -8.58
N MET A 97 0.29 -8.72 -8.14
CA MET A 97 0.79 -7.60 -8.92
C MET A 97 2.30 -7.68 -9.14
N HIS A 98 3.06 -8.03 -8.11
CA HIS A 98 4.50 -8.23 -8.24
C HIS A 98 4.85 -9.32 -9.27
N ARG A 99 4.12 -10.42 -9.27
CA ARG A 99 4.25 -11.50 -10.25
C ARG A 99 3.84 -11.05 -11.67
N HIS A 100 2.72 -10.34 -11.76
CA HIS A 100 2.18 -9.82 -13.02
C HIS A 100 3.17 -8.86 -13.70
N PHE A 101 3.80 -7.99 -12.93
CA PHE A 101 4.78 -7.02 -13.42
C PHE A 101 6.24 -7.50 -13.34
N LYS A 102 6.44 -8.83 -13.52
CA LYS A 102 7.79 -9.43 -13.67
C LYS A 102 8.73 -9.09 -12.52
N LYS A 103 8.23 -9.07 -11.29
CA LYS A 103 8.94 -8.78 -10.04
C LYS A 103 9.36 -7.31 -9.87
N ASP A 104 8.71 -6.39 -10.57
CA ASP A 104 8.89 -4.95 -10.34
C ASP A 104 7.95 -4.46 -9.24
N TRP A 105 8.51 -4.13 -8.09
CA TRP A 105 7.76 -3.63 -6.93
C TRP A 105 7.16 -2.26 -7.15
N LEU A 106 7.82 -1.36 -7.90
CA LEU A 106 7.29 -0.02 -8.12
C LEU A 106 6.02 -0.07 -8.99
N LEU A 107 6.01 -0.95 -9.99
CA LEU A 107 4.81 -1.20 -10.80
C LEU A 107 3.71 -1.92 -10.01
N ALA A 108 4.07 -2.86 -9.14
CA ALA A 108 3.10 -3.53 -8.26
C ALA A 108 2.42 -2.54 -7.29
N ILE A 109 3.21 -1.66 -6.66
CA ILE A 109 2.72 -0.62 -5.75
C ILE A 109 1.89 0.43 -6.51
N ALA A 110 2.32 0.85 -7.71
CA ALA A 110 1.53 1.72 -8.57
C ALA A 110 0.17 1.10 -8.92
N SER A 111 0.16 -0.21 -9.18
CA SER A 111 -1.07 -0.96 -9.49
C SER A 111 -1.99 -1.09 -8.29
N TYR A 112 -1.46 -1.15 -7.08
CA TYR A 112 -2.26 -1.11 -5.87
C TYR A 112 -3.11 0.18 -5.79
N ASN A 113 -2.50 1.32 -6.12
CA ASN A 113 -3.17 2.63 -6.10
C ASN A 113 -4.12 2.85 -7.27
N THR A 114 -3.70 2.53 -8.51
CA THR A 114 -4.46 2.95 -9.72
C THR A 114 -5.07 1.79 -10.52
N GLY A 115 -4.76 0.56 -10.17
CA GLY A 115 -5.16 -0.66 -10.87
C GLY A 115 -4.21 -1.08 -11.99
N ALA A 116 -4.01 -2.39 -12.13
CA ALA A 116 -3.09 -2.99 -13.11
C ALA A 116 -3.37 -2.58 -14.55
N GLY A 117 -4.64 -2.41 -14.92
CA GLY A 117 -5.03 -2.01 -16.27
C GLY A 117 -4.52 -0.63 -16.69
N LYS A 118 -4.48 0.35 -15.76
CA LYS A 118 -3.94 1.68 -16.07
C LYS A 118 -2.42 1.64 -16.20
N VAL A 119 -1.74 0.90 -15.30
CA VAL A 119 -0.29 0.70 -15.38
C VAL A 119 0.08 0.00 -16.69
N GLY A 120 -0.59 -1.09 -17.02
CA GLY A 120 -0.35 -1.83 -18.28
C GLY A 120 -0.54 -0.98 -19.54
N ARG A 121 -1.59 -0.15 -19.59
CA ARG A 121 -1.79 0.80 -20.71
C ARG A 121 -0.67 1.83 -20.80
N SER A 122 -0.19 2.36 -19.68
CA SER A 122 0.93 3.30 -19.66
C SER A 122 2.22 2.63 -20.12
N MET A 123 2.48 1.40 -19.69
CA MET A 123 3.61 0.60 -20.15
C MET A 123 3.57 0.38 -21.68
N SER A 124 2.41 0.04 -22.23
CA SER A 124 2.24 -0.15 -23.68
C SER A 124 2.52 1.14 -24.46
N LYS A 125 2.01 2.29 -23.97
CA LYS A 125 2.26 3.61 -24.59
C LYS A 125 3.73 4.03 -24.53
N ALA A 126 4.43 3.68 -23.46
CA ALA A 126 5.86 3.97 -23.27
C ALA A 126 6.79 2.96 -23.98
N ASN A 127 6.26 1.97 -24.71
CA ASN A 127 7.04 0.85 -25.25
C ASN A 127 7.96 0.22 -24.19
N TYR A 128 7.39 -0.04 -23.02
CA TYR A 128 8.12 -0.50 -21.84
C TYR A 128 8.97 -1.74 -22.14
N LYS A 129 10.27 -1.66 -21.82
CA LYS A 129 11.22 -2.76 -21.96
C LYS A 129 11.85 -3.05 -20.59
N ILE A 130 11.75 -4.28 -20.12
CA ILE A 130 12.37 -4.74 -18.88
C ILE A 130 13.87 -4.44 -18.92
N GLY A 131 14.39 -3.85 -17.84
CA GLY A 131 15.80 -3.47 -17.70
C GLY A 131 16.22 -2.20 -18.47
N ARG A 132 15.32 -1.55 -19.21
CA ARG A 132 15.57 -0.28 -19.90
C ARG A 132 14.59 0.83 -19.54
N THR A 133 13.35 0.47 -19.23
CA THR A 133 12.28 1.38 -18.83
C THR A 133 11.94 1.12 -17.37
N SER A 134 11.61 2.12 -16.61
CA SER A 134 11.27 2.06 -15.19
C SER A 134 9.88 2.66 -14.92
N PHE A 135 9.38 2.53 -13.69
CA PHE A 135 8.19 3.23 -13.25
C PHE A 135 8.23 4.74 -13.55
N TRP A 136 9.42 5.35 -13.45
CA TRP A 136 9.63 6.80 -13.62
C TRP A 136 9.44 7.30 -15.05
N ASP A 137 9.47 6.39 -16.02
CA ASP A 137 9.28 6.71 -17.45
C ASP A 137 7.80 6.61 -17.87
N LEU A 138 6.92 6.24 -16.93
CA LEU A 138 5.51 6.01 -17.21
C LEU A 138 4.68 7.29 -16.98
N ASN A 139 3.77 7.57 -17.90
CA ASN A 139 2.74 8.60 -17.70
C ASN A 139 1.55 7.97 -16.96
N LEU A 140 1.51 8.16 -15.65
CA LEU A 140 0.48 7.65 -14.76
C LEU A 140 -0.40 8.81 -14.23
N PRO A 141 -1.57 8.51 -13.65
CA PRO A 141 -2.34 9.54 -12.95
C PRO A 141 -1.47 10.24 -11.88
N ARG A 142 -1.61 11.56 -11.76
CA ARG A 142 -0.81 12.37 -10.81
C ARG A 142 -0.84 11.83 -9.38
N GLU A 143 -1.95 11.28 -8.95
CA GLU A 143 -2.05 10.62 -7.64
C GLU A 143 -1.05 9.46 -7.53
N THR A 144 -0.96 8.62 -8.56
CA THR A 144 -0.05 7.46 -8.59
C THR A 144 1.41 7.87 -8.72
N GLU A 145 1.69 8.93 -9.49
CA GLU A 145 3.04 9.51 -9.61
C GLU A 145 3.57 10.04 -8.28
N ILE A 146 2.68 10.47 -7.38
CA ILE A 146 3.02 10.91 -6.02
C ILE A 146 3.02 9.74 -5.02
N TYR A 147 2.17 8.74 -5.23
CA TYR A 147 1.95 7.64 -4.29
C TYR A 147 3.21 6.80 -4.06
N VAL A 148 3.85 6.36 -5.14
CA VAL A 148 5.07 5.54 -5.04
C VAL A 148 6.22 6.31 -4.38
N PRO A 149 6.58 7.56 -4.80
CA PRO A 149 7.57 8.37 -4.10
C PRO A 149 7.22 8.61 -2.62
N LYS A 150 5.95 8.78 -2.30
CA LYS A 150 5.50 8.97 -0.92
C LYS A 150 5.80 7.76 -0.04
N LEU A 151 5.59 6.55 -0.55
CA LEU A 151 5.96 5.32 0.15
C LEU A 151 7.47 5.19 0.31
N LEU A 152 8.25 5.48 -0.74
CA LEU A 152 9.71 5.43 -0.69
C LEU A 152 10.27 6.44 0.31
N ALA A 153 9.74 7.66 0.34
CA ALA A 153 10.11 8.67 1.31
C ALA A 153 9.78 8.22 2.75
N LEU A 154 8.62 7.60 2.95
CA LEU A 154 8.25 7.05 4.26
C LEU A 154 9.21 5.93 4.67
N ARG A 155 9.59 5.05 3.75
CA ARG A 155 10.59 4.01 3.99
C ARG A 155 11.93 4.62 4.45
N ASP A 156 12.41 5.65 3.76
CA ASP A 156 13.67 6.30 4.10
C ASP A 156 13.60 6.97 5.50
N ILE A 157 12.50 7.62 5.84
CA ILE A 157 12.25 8.19 7.16
C ILE A 157 12.28 7.10 8.25
N MET A 158 11.61 5.97 8.01
CA MET A 158 11.53 4.88 8.99
C MET A 158 12.86 4.13 9.15
N SER A 159 13.67 4.05 8.09
CA SER A 159 15.00 3.42 8.13
C SER A 159 16.05 4.33 8.75
N ASN A 160 15.88 5.66 8.66
CA ASN A 160 16.85 6.66 9.12
C ASN A 160 16.17 7.74 9.97
N PRO A 161 15.45 7.38 11.05
CA PRO A 161 14.57 8.33 11.76
C PRO A 161 15.34 9.51 12.36
N GLY A 162 16.58 9.30 12.84
CA GLY A 162 17.42 10.35 13.38
C GLY A 162 17.77 11.45 12.36
N ARG A 163 17.93 11.11 11.07
CA ARG A 163 18.18 12.08 10.00
C ARG A 163 17.04 13.07 9.82
N TYR A 164 15.84 12.65 10.20
CA TYR A 164 14.60 13.41 10.03
C TYR A 164 14.07 13.97 11.34
N ASP A 165 14.86 13.88 12.42
CA ASP A 165 14.43 14.27 13.76
C ASP A 165 13.07 13.62 14.13
N ILE A 166 12.96 12.31 13.86
CA ILE A 166 11.84 11.46 14.22
C ILE A 166 12.31 10.52 15.33
N ARG A 167 11.50 10.43 16.39
CA ARG A 167 11.71 9.48 17.50
C ARG A 167 10.69 8.37 17.38
N LEU A 168 11.13 7.20 16.94
CA LEU A 168 10.25 6.03 16.90
C LEU A 168 10.00 5.55 18.35
N PRO A 169 8.76 5.16 18.69
CA PRO A 169 8.48 4.51 19.97
C PRO A 169 9.22 3.17 20.03
N LYS A 170 9.66 2.85 21.25
CA LYS A 170 10.24 1.53 21.55
C LYS A 170 9.17 0.44 21.52
#